data_bef684f49f86d38948b59d4a5c8e4743
#
_entry.id   bef684f49f86d38948b59d4a5c8e4743
#
_cell.length_a   1.000
_cell.length_b   1.000
_cell.length_c   1.000
_cell.angle_alpha   90.00
_cell.angle_beta   90.00
_cell.angle_gamma   90.00
#
_symmetry.space_group_name_H-M   'P 1'
#
loop_
_entity.id
_entity.type
_entity.pdbx_description
1 polymer ?
#
loop_
_entity_poly.entity_id
_entity_poly.type
_entity_poly.pdbx_seq_one_letter_code
_entity_poly.pdbx_strand_id
1 'polypeptide(L)'
;VIGAEILKDITLIPHAAEIARSHHERYDGKGYPDGLAGTEIPIHARIVAVADCYDAMNSRRIYRNALPPEVVYEEFRKNRGTQFDPEITDIFLKLLKEKRLPQWDPSQEEPDTYNLPDMQLTVSKFISDIMATIKSQEDAKSYDFLTGLPMRNLGERLTAEFMQTHDGCLVFLDMDNLKKINDIYGHKAGDRALKC
;
A
#
# COMPACT_ATOMS: atom_id res chain seq x y z
N VAL A 1 -15.39 17.36 1.46
CA VAL A 1 -15.01 18.71 1.00
C VAL A 1 -14.71 19.62 2.20
N ILE A 2 -15.65 19.80 3.15
CA ILE A 2 -15.43 20.67 4.32
C ILE A 2 -14.27 20.17 5.19
N GLY A 3 -14.17 18.87 5.47
CA GLY A 3 -13.07 18.28 6.25
C GLY A 3 -11.70 18.53 5.63
N ALA A 4 -11.58 18.44 4.30
CA ALA A 4 -10.34 18.75 3.60
C ALA A 4 -9.95 20.22 3.73
N GLU A 5 -10.91 21.13 3.71
CA GLU A 5 -10.65 22.56 3.90
C GLU A 5 -10.17 22.89 5.32
N ILE A 6 -10.76 22.26 6.33
CA ILE A 6 -10.33 22.40 7.74
C ILE A 6 -8.90 21.86 7.95
N LEU A 7 -8.56 20.74 7.27
CA LEU A 7 -7.27 20.08 7.45
C LEU A 7 -6.14 20.66 6.59
N LYS A 8 -6.42 21.62 5.74
CA LYS A 8 -5.45 22.23 4.81
C LYS A 8 -4.25 22.87 5.52
N ASP A 9 -4.51 23.46 6.68
CA ASP A 9 -3.51 24.16 7.48
C ASP A 9 -2.83 23.25 8.52
N ILE A 10 -3.24 21.98 8.62
CA ILE A 10 -2.64 21.02 9.55
C ILE A 10 -1.44 20.35 8.88
N THR A 11 -0.24 20.87 9.19
CA THR A 11 1.03 20.33 8.66
C THR A 11 1.56 19.11 9.40
N LEU A 12 1.00 18.78 10.57
CA LEU A 12 1.45 17.66 11.42
C LEU A 12 1.16 16.29 10.81
N ILE A 13 0.14 16.19 9.96
CA ILE A 13 -0.23 14.95 9.29
C ILE A 13 -0.08 15.16 7.79
N PRO A 14 0.96 14.61 7.16
CA PRO A 14 1.12 14.69 5.72
C PRO A 14 -0.12 14.16 4.99
N HIS A 15 -0.53 14.84 3.93
CA HIS A 15 -1.67 14.46 3.09
C HIS A 15 -3.05 14.45 3.77
N ALA A 16 -3.20 15.00 5.00
CA ALA A 16 -4.46 14.96 5.74
C ALA A 16 -5.64 15.53 4.94
N ALA A 17 -5.46 16.68 4.29
CA ALA A 17 -6.50 17.31 3.48
C ALA A 17 -6.87 16.47 2.24
N GLU A 18 -5.88 15.86 1.60
CA GLU A 18 -6.04 14.99 0.43
C GLU A 18 -6.80 13.70 0.82
N ILE A 19 -6.41 13.08 1.93
CA ILE A 19 -7.11 11.92 2.50
C ILE A 19 -8.56 12.27 2.81
N ALA A 20 -8.79 13.36 3.55
CA ALA A 20 -10.14 13.78 3.95
C ALA A 20 -11.02 14.13 2.75
N ARG A 21 -10.44 14.55 1.62
CA ARG A 21 -11.17 14.78 0.39
C ARG A 21 -11.56 13.48 -0.31
N SER A 22 -10.64 12.51 -0.37
CA SER A 22 -10.72 11.42 -1.34
C SER A 22 -10.97 10.02 -0.73
N HIS A 23 -11.06 9.85 0.61
CA HIS A 23 -11.27 8.52 1.21
C HIS A 23 -12.66 7.91 0.95
N HIS A 24 -13.62 8.70 0.45
CA HIS A 24 -14.90 8.21 -0.02
C HIS A 24 -14.97 7.97 -1.54
N GLU A 25 -13.86 8.16 -2.24
CA GLU A 25 -13.75 7.72 -3.62
C GLU A 25 -13.74 6.18 -3.68
N ARG A 26 -14.20 5.66 -4.82
CA ARG A 26 -14.28 4.23 -5.07
C ARG A 26 -13.35 3.85 -6.22
N TYR A 27 -12.71 2.72 -6.10
CA TYR A 27 -11.78 2.25 -7.12
C TYR A 27 -12.41 2.12 -8.52
N ASP A 28 -13.73 1.85 -8.59
CA ASP A 28 -14.52 1.80 -9.82
C ASP A 28 -14.99 3.17 -10.36
N GLY A 29 -14.56 4.29 -9.75
CA GLY A 29 -14.91 5.65 -10.16
C GLY A 29 -16.32 6.09 -9.78
N LYS A 30 -17.05 5.31 -8.99
CA LYS A 30 -18.42 5.62 -8.55
C LYS A 30 -18.48 6.28 -7.17
N GLY A 31 -17.34 6.77 -6.68
CA GLY A 31 -17.21 7.47 -5.42
C GLY A 31 -17.48 8.96 -5.52
N TYR A 32 -17.14 9.67 -4.47
CA TYR A 32 -17.27 11.13 -4.38
C TYR A 32 -16.11 11.71 -3.55
N PRO A 33 -15.76 12.99 -3.69
CA PRO A 33 -16.49 14.06 -4.39
C PRO A 33 -16.08 14.27 -5.85
N ASP A 34 -14.94 13.72 -6.29
CA ASP A 34 -14.35 14.05 -7.59
C ASP A 34 -14.59 12.95 -8.63
N GLY A 35 -15.04 11.75 -8.22
CA GLY A 35 -15.27 10.61 -9.10
C GLY A 35 -13.98 10.00 -9.65
N LEU A 36 -12.89 10.08 -8.87
CA LEU A 36 -11.60 9.52 -9.23
C LEU A 36 -11.69 7.99 -9.29
N ALA A 37 -10.95 7.38 -10.22
CA ALA A 37 -10.95 5.95 -10.43
C ALA A 37 -9.54 5.35 -10.34
N GLY A 38 -9.44 4.11 -9.84
CA GLY A 38 -8.19 3.36 -9.82
C GLY A 38 -7.08 4.10 -9.08
N THR A 39 -5.95 4.25 -9.74
CA THR A 39 -4.75 4.89 -9.19
C THR A 39 -4.79 6.43 -9.24
N GLU A 40 -5.81 7.04 -9.83
CA GLU A 40 -6.04 8.48 -9.72
C GLU A 40 -6.40 8.86 -8.27
N ILE A 41 -6.99 7.93 -7.51
CA ILE A 41 -7.23 8.12 -6.08
C ILE A 41 -5.88 8.05 -5.35
N PRO A 42 -5.52 9.08 -4.56
CA PRO A 42 -4.28 9.06 -3.79
C PRO A 42 -4.14 7.81 -2.93
N ILE A 43 -2.94 7.23 -2.88
CA ILE A 43 -2.71 5.96 -2.18
C ILE A 43 -3.14 6.01 -0.71
N HIS A 44 -2.84 7.13 -0.02
CA HIS A 44 -3.23 7.31 1.37
C HIS A 44 -4.76 7.29 1.55
N ALA A 45 -5.50 7.87 0.62
CA ALA A 45 -6.96 7.86 0.62
C ALA A 45 -7.52 6.44 0.37
N ARG A 46 -6.90 5.66 -0.54
CA ARG A 46 -7.28 4.25 -0.79
C ARG A 46 -7.05 3.37 0.44
N ILE A 47 -5.96 3.60 1.19
CA ILE A 47 -5.67 2.89 2.44
C ILE A 47 -6.69 3.26 3.52
N VAL A 48 -6.95 4.56 3.71
CA VAL A 48 -7.90 5.05 4.71
C VAL A 48 -9.32 4.58 4.40
N ALA A 49 -9.72 4.48 3.13
CA ALA A 49 -11.04 3.93 2.74
C ALA A 49 -11.24 2.48 3.24
N VAL A 50 -10.20 1.65 3.19
CA VAL A 50 -10.22 0.27 3.73
C VAL A 50 -10.30 0.31 5.26
N ALA A 51 -9.48 1.15 5.91
CA ALA A 51 -9.43 1.25 7.37
C ALA A 51 -10.74 1.77 7.96
N ASP A 52 -11.33 2.82 7.37
CA ASP A 52 -12.61 3.41 7.78
C ASP A 52 -13.75 2.39 7.66
N CYS A 53 -13.81 1.66 6.55
CA CYS A 53 -14.80 0.62 6.36
C CYS A 53 -14.63 -0.53 7.36
N TYR A 54 -13.39 -0.94 7.65
CA TYR A 54 -13.10 -1.95 8.67
C TYR A 54 -13.53 -1.50 10.05
N ASP A 55 -13.16 -0.28 10.46
CA ASP A 55 -13.57 0.30 11.74
C ASP A 55 -15.09 0.33 11.85
N ALA A 56 -15.76 0.82 10.81
CA ALA A 56 -17.22 0.85 10.75
C ALA A 56 -17.89 -0.53 10.91
N MET A 57 -17.23 -1.61 10.46
CA MET A 57 -17.74 -2.98 10.60
C MET A 57 -17.35 -3.64 11.92
N ASN A 58 -16.19 -3.32 12.45
CA ASN A 58 -15.59 -3.93 13.64
C ASN A 58 -16.01 -3.22 14.94
N SER A 59 -16.49 -1.98 14.87
CA SER A 59 -16.93 -1.20 16.03
C SER A 59 -18.40 -1.46 16.37
N ARG A 60 -18.72 -1.49 17.68
CA ARG A 60 -20.09 -1.45 18.16
C ARG A 60 -20.65 -0.05 17.93
N ARG A 61 -21.76 0.06 17.22
CA ARG A 61 -22.52 1.29 17.07
C ARG A 61 -23.85 1.20 17.83
N ILE A 62 -24.46 2.33 18.16
CA ILE A 62 -25.71 2.41 18.95
C ILE A 62 -26.81 1.44 18.42
N TYR A 63 -26.79 1.17 17.10
CA TYR A 63 -27.81 0.36 16.43
C TYR A 63 -27.29 -0.98 15.90
N ARG A 64 -25.99 -1.34 16.10
CA ARG A 64 -25.43 -2.57 15.53
C ARG A 64 -24.20 -3.04 16.30
N ASN A 65 -24.16 -4.35 16.62
CA ASN A 65 -22.95 -5.00 17.11
C ASN A 65 -21.88 -5.08 16.03
N ALA A 66 -20.61 -5.25 16.43
CA ALA A 66 -19.52 -5.58 15.53
C ALA A 66 -19.88 -6.82 14.68
N LEU A 67 -19.47 -6.80 13.40
CA LEU A 67 -19.71 -7.94 12.52
C LEU A 67 -18.70 -9.07 12.81
N PRO A 68 -19.11 -10.33 12.65
CA PRO A 68 -18.19 -11.47 12.74
C PRO A 68 -17.04 -11.31 11.73
N PRO A 69 -15.81 -11.73 12.08
CA PRO A 69 -14.64 -11.61 11.21
C PRO A 69 -14.82 -12.23 9.82
N GLU A 70 -15.57 -13.34 9.74
CA GLU A 70 -15.86 -14.03 8.49
C GLU A 70 -16.73 -13.18 7.57
N VAL A 71 -17.69 -12.44 8.12
CA VAL A 71 -18.57 -11.52 7.37
C VAL A 71 -17.75 -10.33 6.87
N VAL A 72 -16.89 -9.78 7.71
CA VAL A 72 -15.96 -8.71 7.32
C VAL A 72 -15.06 -9.17 6.18
N TYR A 73 -14.45 -10.35 6.30
CA TYR A 73 -13.61 -10.92 5.27
C TYR A 73 -14.31 -11.03 3.90
N GLU A 74 -15.53 -11.60 3.90
CA GLU A 74 -16.29 -11.78 2.64
C GLU A 74 -16.74 -10.44 2.04
N GLU A 75 -17.05 -9.45 2.87
CA GLU A 75 -17.43 -8.12 2.37
C GLU A 75 -16.26 -7.43 1.65
N PHE A 76 -15.05 -7.47 2.22
CA PHE A 76 -13.86 -6.94 1.56
C PHE A 76 -13.50 -7.72 0.30
N ARG A 77 -13.61 -9.06 0.34
CA ARG A 77 -13.35 -9.92 -0.83
C ARG A 77 -14.29 -9.60 -1.99
N LYS A 78 -15.57 -9.38 -1.71
CA LYS A 78 -16.61 -9.04 -2.70
C LYS A 78 -16.38 -7.67 -3.33
N ASN A 79 -15.94 -6.70 -2.54
CA ASN A 79 -15.77 -5.32 -2.98
C ASN A 79 -14.35 -5.02 -3.50
N ARG A 80 -13.49 -6.04 -3.60
CA ARG A 80 -12.15 -5.96 -4.19
C ARG A 80 -12.22 -5.52 -5.66
N GLY A 81 -11.49 -4.48 -6.02
CA GLY A 81 -11.46 -3.94 -7.39
C GLY A 81 -12.70 -3.12 -7.79
N THR A 82 -13.68 -2.98 -6.89
CA THR A 82 -14.86 -2.12 -7.10
C THR A 82 -14.86 -0.95 -6.12
N GLN A 83 -15.14 -1.21 -4.86
CA GLN A 83 -15.06 -0.17 -3.84
C GLN A 83 -13.60 0.07 -3.42
N PHE A 84 -12.83 -0.99 -3.25
CA PHE A 84 -11.48 -0.94 -2.71
C PHE A 84 -10.43 -1.29 -3.76
N ASP A 85 -9.25 -0.71 -3.61
CA ASP A 85 -8.07 -1.06 -4.36
C ASP A 85 -7.76 -2.56 -4.18
N PRO A 86 -7.57 -3.33 -5.28
CA PRO A 86 -7.36 -4.77 -5.18
C PRO A 86 -6.07 -5.16 -4.45
N GLU A 87 -4.99 -4.40 -4.60
CA GLU A 87 -3.71 -4.70 -3.96
C GLU A 87 -3.76 -4.41 -2.46
N ILE A 88 -4.32 -3.26 -2.07
CA ILE A 88 -4.52 -2.90 -0.67
C ILE A 88 -5.48 -3.88 0.01
N THR A 89 -6.54 -4.29 -0.69
CA THR A 89 -7.49 -5.27 -0.17
C THR A 89 -6.84 -6.62 0.08
N ASP A 90 -5.99 -7.11 -0.82
CA ASP A 90 -5.28 -8.39 -0.66
C ASP A 90 -4.35 -8.36 0.56
N ILE A 91 -3.63 -7.25 0.78
CA ILE A 91 -2.78 -7.05 1.96
C ILE A 91 -3.64 -7.02 3.23
N PHE A 92 -4.74 -6.26 3.22
CA PHE A 92 -5.67 -6.17 4.35
C PHE A 92 -6.24 -7.55 4.73
N LEU A 93 -6.72 -8.33 3.76
CA LEU A 93 -7.27 -9.66 3.99
C LEU A 93 -6.23 -10.64 4.55
N LYS A 94 -4.96 -10.50 4.16
CA LYS A 94 -3.84 -11.24 4.74
C LYS A 94 -3.65 -10.87 6.21
N LEU A 95 -3.58 -9.57 6.53
CA LEU A 95 -3.42 -9.08 7.92
C LEU A 95 -4.59 -9.52 8.81
N LEU A 96 -5.80 -9.50 8.27
CA LEU A 96 -7.00 -9.95 8.98
C LEU A 96 -6.91 -11.44 9.32
N LYS A 97 -6.48 -12.31 8.37
CA LYS A 97 -6.26 -13.74 8.61
C LYS A 97 -5.16 -14.01 9.63
N GLU A 98 -4.10 -13.24 9.60
CA GLU A 98 -2.99 -13.33 10.55
C GLU A 98 -3.32 -12.77 11.93
N LYS A 99 -4.53 -12.25 12.14
CA LYS A 99 -5.00 -11.60 13.38
C LYS A 99 -4.10 -10.44 13.83
N ARG A 100 -3.56 -9.72 12.87
CA ARG A 100 -2.67 -8.57 13.11
C ARG A 100 -3.40 -7.24 13.18
N LEU A 101 -4.71 -7.25 12.92
CA LEU A 101 -5.55 -6.07 13.01
C LEU A 101 -6.17 -5.94 14.40
N PRO A 102 -6.40 -4.70 14.88
CA PRO A 102 -7.14 -4.45 16.11
C PRO A 102 -8.53 -5.09 16.00
N GLN A 103 -8.91 -5.84 17.02
CA GLN A 103 -10.27 -6.38 17.14
C GLN A 103 -10.96 -5.63 18.28
N TRP A 104 -12.24 -5.33 18.07
CA TRP A 104 -13.05 -4.79 19.14
C TRP A 104 -13.20 -5.81 20.28
N ASP A 105 -12.81 -5.41 21.48
CA ASP A 105 -12.92 -6.22 22.69
C ASP A 105 -14.08 -5.66 23.53
N PRO A 106 -15.18 -6.42 23.69
CA PRO A 106 -16.32 -5.98 24.48
C PRO A 106 -16.04 -5.79 25.98
N SER A 107 -14.91 -6.31 26.48
CA SER A 107 -14.51 -6.15 27.88
C SER A 107 -13.79 -4.81 28.15
N GLN A 108 -13.37 -4.13 27.09
CA GLN A 108 -12.79 -2.79 27.16
C GLN A 108 -13.89 -1.75 26.86
N GLU A 109 -14.90 -1.69 27.72
CA GLU A 109 -15.80 -0.53 27.75
C GLU A 109 -15.00 0.68 28.25
N GLU A 110 -14.35 1.38 27.32
CA GLU A 110 -13.87 2.73 27.63
C GLU A 110 -15.08 3.66 27.78
N PRO A 111 -15.14 4.43 28.87
CA PRO A 111 -16.08 5.53 28.97
C PRO A 111 -15.82 6.47 27.79
N ASP A 112 -16.85 7.12 27.25
CA ASP A 112 -16.92 8.03 26.08
C ASP A 112 -15.82 9.10 25.91
N THR A 113 -14.68 8.92 26.54
CA THR A 113 -13.47 9.70 26.31
C THR A 113 -12.66 9.04 25.22
N TYR A 114 -12.89 9.46 23.97
CA TYR A 114 -11.98 9.21 22.86
C TYR A 114 -10.56 9.61 23.30
N ASN A 115 -9.74 8.62 23.61
CA ASN A 115 -8.34 8.84 23.88
C ASN A 115 -7.65 9.03 22.52
N LEU A 116 -7.75 10.25 21.99
CA LEU A 116 -7.18 10.67 20.70
C LEU A 116 -5.75 10.14 20.44
N PRO A 117 -4.84 10.06 21.46
CA PRO A 117 -3.50 9.52 21.27
C PRO A 117 -3.46 8.05 20.86
N ASP A 118 -4.30 7.18 21.43
CA ASP A 118 -4.24 5.74 21.16
C ASP A 118 -4.85 5.40 19.79
N MET A 119 -5.90 6.12 19.39
CA MET A 119 -6.50 5.96 18.07
C MET A 119 -5.57 6.46 16.96
N GLN A 120 -4.86 7.57 17.18
CA GLN A 120 -3.83 8.06 16.26
C GLN A 120 -2.67 7.06 16.12
N LEU A 121 -2.24 6.45 17.22
CA LEU A 121 -1.17 5.45 17.21
C LEU A 121 -1.58 4.19 16.43
N THR A 122 -2.81 3.73 16.60
CA THR A 122 -3.33 2.53 15.93
C THR A 122 -3.49 2.75 14.42
N VAL A 123 -4.09 3.87 14.00
CA VAL A 123 -4.24 4.21 12.58
C VAL A 123 -2.88 4.46 11.93
N SER A 124 -1.98 5.19 12.60
CA SER A 124 -0.63 5.45 12.10
C SER A 124 0.17 4.16 11.95
N LYS A 125 0.07 3.22 12.89
CA LYS A 125 0.71 1.92 12.81
C LYS A 125 0.15 1.07 11.67
N PHE A 126 -1.17 1.05 11.50
CA PHE A 126 -1.83 0.34 10.40
C PHE A 126 -1.39 0.88 9.04
N ILE A 127 -1.41 2.20 8.86
CA ILE A 127 -0.92 2.84 7.62
C ILE A 127 0.55 2.49 7.40
N SER A 128 1.39 2.57 8.44
CA SER A 128 2.81 2.23 8.37
C SER A 128 3.04 0.77 7.95
N ASP A 129 2.30 -0.18 8.53
CA ASP A 129 2.41 -1.61 8.21
C ASP A 129 2.00 -1.91 6.76
N ILE A 130 0.92 -1.28 6.27
CA ILE A 130 0.50 -1.40 4.86
C ILE A 130 1.56 -0.78 3.94
N MET A 131 2.02 0.44 4.23
CA MET A 131 3.03 1.12 3.42
C MET A 131 4.35 0.33 3.37
N ALA A 132 4.79 -0.22 4.50
CA ALA A 132 5.96 -1.09 4.55
C ALA A 132 5.78 -2.36 3.70
N THR A 133 4.57 -2.94 3.71
CA THR A 133 4.26 -4.14 2.92
C THR A 133 4.22 -3.81 1.43
N ILE A 134 3.59 -2.69 1.02
CA ILE A 134 3.56 -2.22 -0.37
C ILE A 134 5.00 -1.98 -0.85
N LYS A 135 5.79 -1.25 -0.08
CA LYS A 135 7.19 -0.96 -0.41
C LYS A 135 8.01 -2.24 -0.57
N SER A 136 7.83 -3.22 0.33
CA SER A 136 8.48 -4.54 0.23
C SER A 136 8.09 -5.29 -1.04
N GLN A 137 6.82 -5.21 -1.47
CA GLN A 137 6.35 -5.84 -2.71
C GLN A 137 6.88 -5.13 -3.96
N GLU A 138 6.94 -3.79 -3.94
CA GLU A 138 7.54 -3.00 -5.01
C GLU A 138 9.04 -3.29 -5.12
N ASP A 139 9.75 -3.34 -4.00
CA ASP A 139 11.17 -3.70 -3.97
C ASP A 139 11.41 -5.12 -4.50
N ALA A 140 10.55 -6.08 -4.17
CA ALA A 140 10.63 -7.44 -4.70
C ALA A 140 10.40 -7.51 -6.22
N LYS A 141 9.51 -6.68 -6.77
CA LYS A 141 9.28 -6.55 -8.23
C LYS A 141 10.37 -5.74 -8.94
N SER A 142 11.23 -5.07 -8.19
CA SER A 142 12.26 -4.17 -8.73
C SER A 142 13.61 -4.88 -8.98
N TYR A 143 13.66 -6.20 -8.81
CA TYR A 143 14.82 -7.02 -9.14
C TYR A 143 14.54 -7.90 -10.36
N ASP A 144 15.51 -8.01 -11.23
CA ASP A 144 15.47 -8.94 -12.37
C ASP A 144 15.52 -10.39 -11.85
N PHE A 145 14.53 -11.20 -12.23
CA PHE A 145 14.39 -12.58 -11.71
C PHE A 145 15.52 -13.52 -12.19
N LEU A 146 16.15 -13.19 -13.31
CA LEU A 146 17.21 -14.01 -13.87
C LEU A 146 18.56 -13.77 -13.19
N THR A 147 18.91 -12.50 -13.02
CA THR A 147 20.24 -12.07 -12.52
C THR A 147 20.24 -11.73 -11.03
N GLY A 148 19.06 -11.45 -10.44
CA GLY A 148 18.93 -10.93 -9.09
C GLY A 148 19.38 -9.48 -8.92
N LEU A 149 19.72 -8.79 -10.01
CA LEU A 149 20.16 -7.41 -9.99
C LEU A 149 18.97 -6.43 -9.95
N PRO A 150 19.14 -5.24 -9.34
CA PRO A 150 18.13 -4.20 -9.39
C PRO A 150 17.76 -3.84 -10.83
N MET A 151 16.48 -3.75 -11.11
CA MET A 151 16.00 -3.14 -12.35
C MET A 151 16.37 -1.66 -12.41
N ARG A 152 16.30 -1.07 -13.60
CA ARG A 152 16.78 0.29 -13.89
C ARG A 152 16.33 1.32 -12.83
N ASN A 153 15.03 1.38 -12.54
CA ASN A 153 14.48 2.38 -11.61
C ASN A 153 15.03 2.24 -10.19
N LEU A 154 15.14 1.00 -9.69
CA LEU A 154 15.74 0.74 -8.38
C LEU A 154 17.25 0.99 -8.41
N GLY A 155 17.94 0.58 -9.47
CA GLY A 155 19.37 0.78 -9.64
C GLY A 155 19.75 2.26 -9.65
N GLU A 156 19.02 3.10 -10.38
CA GLU A 156 19.23 4.56 -10.41
C GLU A 156 19.05 5.17 -9.02
N ARG A 157 18.01 4.77 -8.26
CA ARG A 157 17.77 5.25 -6.89
C ARG A 157 18.89 4.84 -5.94
N LEU A 158 19.25 3.55 -5.91
CA LEU A 158 20.33 3.05 -5.05
C LEU A 158 21.68 3.71 -5.37
N THR A 159 21.96 3.94 -6.65
CA THR A 159 23.16 4.65 -7.09
C THR A 159 23.15 6.09 -6.58
N ALA A 160 22.03 6.79 -6.73
CA ALA A 160 21.90 8.17 -6.27
C ALA A 160 22.07 8.28 -4.74
N GLU A 161 21.47 7.36 -3.97
CA GLU A 161 21.62 7.29 -2.51
C GLU A 161 23.06 7.02 -2.11
N PHE A 162 23.72 6.07 -2.77
CA PHE A 162 25.13 5.72 -2.51
C PHE A 162 26.07 6.92 -2.75
N MET A 163 25.88 7.62 -3.88
CA MET A 163 26.70 8.77 -4.27
C MET A 163 26.51 10.00 -3.37
N GLN A 164 25.44 10.06 -2.56
CA GLN A 164 25.28 11.13 -1.57
C GLN A 164 26.16 10.95 -0.33
N THR A 165 26.57 9.72 -0.04
CA THR A 165 27.25 9.37 1.22
C THR A 165 28.65 8.79 0.99
N HIS A 166 29.00 8.44 -0.25
CA HIS A 166 30.28 7.80 -0.59
C HIS A 166 30.88 8.42 -1.86
N ASP A 167 32.18 8.58 -1.88
CA ASP A 167 32.92 8.85 -3.11
C ASP A 167 33.10 7.54 -3.90
N GLY A 168 32.84 7.59 -5.20
CA GLY A 168 32.94 6.39 -6.04
C GLY A 168 32.91 6.70 -7.53
N CYS A 169 33.11 5.65 -8.33
CA CYS A 169 32.94 5.73 -9.79
C CYS A 169 31.73 4.89 -10.19
N LEU A 170 30.98 5.37 -11.18
CA LEU A 170 29.94 4.60 -11.83
C LEU A 170 30.53 3.95 -13.10
N VAL A 171 30.39 2.62 -13.19
CA VAL A 171 30.85 1.87 -14.36
C VAL A 171 29.64 1.32 -15.10
N PHE A 172 29.55 1.61 -16.39
CA PHE A 172 28.54 1.02 -17.27
C PHE A 172 29.15 -0.17 -18.02
N LEU A 173 28.48 -1.32 -17.93
CA LEU A 173 28.85 -2.53 -18.65
C LEU A 173 27.72 -2.90 -19.59
N ASP A 174 28.05 -3.25 -20.82
CA ASP A 174 27.12 -3.80 -21.80
C ASP A 174 27.68 -5.08 -22.37
N MET A 175 26.77 -6.01 -22.70
CA MET A 175 27.17 -7.30 -23.27
C MET A 175 26.99 -7.28 -24.78
N ASP A 176 28.11 -7.27 -25.48
CA ASP A 176 28.14 -7.33 -26.95
C ASP A 176 27.59 -8.66 -27.47
N ASN A 177 26.83 -8.57 -28.54
CA ASN A 177 26.33 -9.72 -29.29
C ASN A 177 25.43 -10.71 -28.52
N LEU A 178 24.78 -10.33 -27.42
CA LEU A 178 23.84 -11.20 -26.69
C LEU A 178 22.76 -11.80 -27.61
N LYS A 179 22.23 -10.98 -28.54
CA LYS A 179 21.27 -11.45 -29.56
C LYS A 179 21.87 -12.58 -30.38
N LYS A 180 23.11 -12.47 -30.85
CA LYS A 180 23.80 -13.49 -31.65
C LYS A 180 24.01 -14.79 -30.86
N ILE A 181 24.29 -14.68 -29.57
CA ILE A 181 24.37 -15.85 -28.67
C ILE A 181 23.02 -16.56 -28.61
N ASN A 182 21.95 -15.79 -28.41
CA ASN A 182 20.57 -16.33 -28.37
C ASN A 182 20.18 -17.00 -29.69
N ASP A 183 20.50 -16.39 -30.83
CA ASP A 183 20.15 -16.88 -32.15
C ASP A 183 20.90 -18.17 -32.50
N ILE A 184 22.16 -18.32 -32.06
CA ILE A 184 23.01 -19.50 -32.36
C ILE A 184 22.81 -20.63 -31.36
N TYR A 185 22.76 -20.31 -30.06
CA TYR A 185 22.81 -21.29 -28.98
C TYR A 185 21.54 -21.38 -28.14
N GLY A 186 20.52 -20.57 -28.50
CA GLY A 186 19.23 -20.51 -27.84
C GLY A 186 19.23 -19.63 -26.58
N HIS A 187 18.05 -19.18 -26.14
CA HIS A 187 17.85 -18.25 -25.03
C HIS A 187 18.49 -18.72 -23.70
N LYS A 188 18.49 -20.05 -23.44
CA LYS A 188 19.16 -20.59 -22.24
C LYS A 188 20.67 -20.34 -22.20
N ALA A 189 21.31 -20.17 -23.35
CA ALA A 189 22.73 -19.83 -23.41
C ALA A 189 22.95 -18.34 -23.11
N GLY A 190 22.10 -17.47 -23.63
CA GLY A 190 22.10 -16.05 -23.29
C GLY A 190 21.82 -15.81 -21.80
N ASP A 191 20.85 -16.52 -21.23
CA ASP A 191 20.54 -16.45 -19.80
C ASP A 191 21.74 -16.83 -18.93
N ARG A 192 22.51 -17.86 -19.34
CA ARG A 192 23.75 -18.21 -18.63
C ARG A 192 24.83 -17.16 -18.77
N ALA A 193 24.94 -16.54 -19.94
CA ALA A 193 25.92 -15.47 -20.17
C ALA A 193 25.62 -14.21 -19.33
N LEU A 194 24.33 -13.92 -19.07
CA LEU A 194 23.93 -12.81 -18.21
C LEU A 194 24.16 -13.07 -16.71
N LYS A 195 24.32 -14.35 -16.31
CA LYS A 195 24.56 -14.75 -14.91
C LYS A 195 26.04 -14.82 -14.51
N CYS A 196 26.94 -14.76 -15.47
CA CYS A 196 28.39 -14.77 -15.25
C CYS A 196 28.93 -13.40 -14.91
#